data_b3912907ed764e432e3d5229e698a544
#
_entry.id   b3912907ed764e432e3d5229e698a544
#
_cell.length_a   1.000
_cell.length_b   1.000
_cell.length_c   1.000
_cell.angle_alpha   90.00
_cell.angle_beta   90.00
_cell.angle_gamma   90.00
#
_symmetry.space_group_name_H-M   'P 1'
#
loop_
_entity.id
_entity.type
_entity.pdbx_description
1 polymer ?
#
loop_
_entity_poly.entity_id
_entity_poly.type
_entity_poly.pdbx_seq_one_letter_code
_entity_poly.pdbx_strand_id
1 'polypeptide(L)'
;MGASLGQEAQRVLLRWAAVTLCVVPGLYLAGCGFEQTPAQQTPTAGTTSSSAGTATSSAGTPATAAGTDAGGSSAGSTPVPVGGDAGSAQGGQVAGGTAGAASGGSGGFSVAGGPPVFSSKPMSVVAYSPYRHCHAPGGAQPSMAQVREDLELLKPFVDGVRVYGTDGANSYIPALCDELGIDLHIGAWIDGIDSDEPNVHALATVVKANHPSIKTAIVGNEVLARSAKNLVTEARLIELINIFKADIAGTTPTYKIAAADTYPQWMMKRPNLAAAVDIVIWHTYGWWSGVDIDNAFTVVSGRYDDMLKEYPGKPLILGETGWPSMYDRMSTDKTTTAVGNEANQAKFYKEALLGMRARNLPMWMFSAIDEQWKGTSGEGAVGAYWGIWTTARQPKAAVAELMNLTK
;
A
#
# COMPACT_ATOMS: atom_id res chain seq x y z
N MET A 1 27.24 -15.33 -5.79
CA MET A 1 26.29 -14.79 -4.80
C MET A 1 24.83 -14.84 -5.25
N GLY A 2 24.51 -14.79 -6.54
CA GLY A 2 23.11 -14.83 -7.03
C GLY A 2 22.35 -16.14 -6.85
N ALA A 3 23.01 -17.28 -6.74
CA ALA A 3 22.37 -18.60 -6.58
C ALA A 3 21.76 -18.85 -5.17
N SER A 4 22.21 -18.12 -4.15
CA SER A 4 21.78 -18.33 -2.76
C SER A 4 20.41 -17.68 -2.48
N LEU A 5 20.12 -16.50 -3.08
CA LEU A 5 18.86 -15.78 -2.87
C LEU A 5 17.65 -16.50 -3.50
N GLY A 6 17.82 -17.09 -4.68
CA GLY A 6 16.76 -17.86 -5.31
C GLY A 6 16.39 -19.12 -4.52
N GLN A 7 17.36 -19.79 -3.92
CA GLN A 7 17.11 -20.98 -3.09
C GLN A 7 16.44 -20.64 -1.75
N GLU A 8 16.75 -19.49 -1.17
CA GLU A 8 16.15 -19.07 0.10
C GLU A 8 14.68 -18.66 -0.10
N ALA A 9 14.37 -17.93 -1.17
CA ALA A 9 13.00 -17.62 -1.58
C ALA A 9 12.17 -18.88 -1.88
N GLN A 10 12.77 -19.86 -2.56
CA GLN A 10 12.12 -21.17 -2.81
C GLN A 10 11.88 -21.96 -1.52
N ARG A 11 12.82 -21.93 -0.55
CA ARG A 11 12.66 -22.61 0.75
C ARG A 11 11.54 -21.99 1.58
N VAL A 12 11.38 -20.68 1.53
CA VAL A 12 10.27 -19.98 2.20
C VAL A 12 8.94 -20.41 1.61
N LEU A 13 8.79 -20.43 0.27
CA LEU A 13 7.57 -20.86 -0.38
C LEU A 13 7.24 -22.35 -0.17
N LEU A 14 8.25 -23.23 -0.18
CA LEU A 14 8.06 -24.66 0.05
C LEU A 14 7.64 -24.99 1.50
N ARG A 15 8.10 -24.21 2.48
CA ARG A 15 7.64 -24.34 3.87
C ARG A 15 6.16 -24.00 4.03
N TRP A 16 5.67 -23.00 3.28
CA TRP A 16 4.25 -22.60 3.30
C TRP A 16 3.36 -23.56 2.50
N ALA A 17 3.84 -24.15 1.42
CA ALA A 17 3.09 -25.14 0.65
C ALA A 17 2.83 -26.45 1.43
N ALA A 18 3.72 -26.83 2.37
CA ALA A 18 3.56 -28.03 3.18
C ALA A 18 2.47 -27.93 4.26
N VAL A 19 2.04 -26.71 4.62
CA VAL A 19 0.98 -26.46 5.61
C VAL A 19 -0.42 -26.57 5.00
N THR A 20 -0.56 -26.55 3.67
CA THR A 20 -1.85 -26.43 2.97
C THR A 20 -2.58 -27.77 2.73
N LEU A 21 -2.07 -28.92 3.16
CA LEU A 21 -2.62 -30.24 2.81
C LEU A 21 -3.69 -30.78 3.78
N CYS A 22 -4.18 -30.00 4.72
CA CYS A 22 -5.24 -30.41 5.67
C CYS A 22 -6.34 -29.36 5.87
N VAL A 23 -7.00 -28.89 4.79
CA VAL A 23 -8.26 -28.13 4.95
C VAL A 23 -9.32 -28.69 4.00
N VAL A 24 -10.30 -29.35 4.58
CA VAL A 24 -11.56 -29.77 3.97
C VAL A 24 -12.41 -28.53 3.69
N PRO A 25 -13.08 -28.37 2.52
CA PRO A 25 -13.96 -27.24 2.27
C PRO A 25 -15.30 -27.43 2.96
N GLY A 26 -15.63 -26.58 3.91
CA GLY A 26 -16.94 -26.56 4.52
C GLY A 26 -17.12 -25.48 5.58
N LEU A 27 -18.06 -24.58 5.30
CA LEU A 27 -18.72 -23.58 6.13
C LEU A 27 -17.91 -22.32 6.53
N TYR A 28 -18.20 -21.24 5.81
CA TYR A 28 -18.05 -19.87 6.32
C TYR A 28 -19.08 -19.63 7.43
N LEU A 29 -18.62 -19.48 8.67
CA LEU A 29 -19.36 -18.83 9.73
C LEU A 29 -18.56 -17.64 10.21
N ALA A 30 -19.17 -16.47 10.13
CA ALA A 30 -18.61 -15.21 10.62
C ALA A 30 -18.47 -15.27 12.15
N GLY A 31 -17.24 -15.09 12.63
CA GLY A 31 -16.97 -14.94 14.05
C GLY A 31 -15.46 -14.90 14.30
N CYS A 32 -14.94 -13.73 14.74
CA CYS A 32 -13.61 -13.63 15.30
C CYS A 32 -13.56 -14.38 16.64
N GLY A 33 -13.27 -15.68 16.60
CA GLY A 33 -13.05 -16.51 17.79
C GLY A 33 -11.57 -16.63 18.11
N PHE A 34 -11.20 -16.46 19.36
CA PHE A 34 -9.85 -16.61 19.89
C PHE A 34 -9.25 -17.98 19.50
N GLU A 35 -8.07 -18.01 18.89
CA GLU A 35 -7.23 -19.18 18.84
C GLU A 35 -6.78 -19.54 20.26
N GLN A 36 -7.38 -20.58 20.83
CA GLN A 36 -6.89 -21.20 22.06
C GLN A 36 -5.77 -22.17 21.72
N THR A 37 -4.60 -21.96 22.30
CA THR A 37 -3.49 -22.92 22.37
C THR A 37 -3.99 -24.25 22.94
N PRO A 38 -3.69 -25.43 22.36
CA PRO A 38 -4.10 -26.70 22.94
C PRO A 38 -3.33 -26.98 24.22
N ALA A 39 -4.04 -26.96 25.36
CA ALA A 39 -3.53 -27.50 26.61
C ALA A 39 -3.56 -29.03 26.55
N GLN A 40 -2.46 -29.67 26.93
CA GLN A 40 -2.32 -31.11 27.12
C GLN A 40 -3.43 -31.63 28.05
N GLN A 41 -4.25 -32.55 27.54
CA GLN A 41 -5.17 -33.32 28.36
C GLN A 41 -4.49 -34.61 28.87
N THR A 42 -4.42 -34.74 30.17
CA THR A 42 -4.26 -36.04 30.88
C THR A 42 -5.65 -36.67 31.05
N PRO A 43 -5.79 -38.00 30.89
CA PRO A 43 -7.07 -38.65 31.00
C PRO A 43 -7.43 -39.00 32.45
N THR A 44 -8.63 -38.70 32.92
CA THR A 44 -9.23 -39.32 34.08
C THR A 44 -10.68 -39.71 33.79
N ALA A 45 -11.02 -40.92 34.21
CA ALA A 45 -12.23 -41.64 33.92
C ALA A 45 -13.46 -41.25 34.79
N GLY A 46 -14.63 -41.38 34.19
CA GLY A 46 -15.85 -41.90 34.82
C GLY A 46 -16.71 -40.96 35.63
N THR A 47 -17.96 -40.70 35.26
CA THR A 47 -19.21 -41.37 35.69
C THR A 47 -20.42 -40.58 35.22
N THR A 48 -21.41 -41.33 34.85
CA THR A 48 -22.77 -41.00 34.40
C THR A 48 -23.65 -40.35 35.46
N SER A 49 -24.52 -39.39 35.08
CA SER A 49 -25.93 -39.41 35.51
C SER A 49 -26.78 -38.37 34.73
N SER A 50 -27.94 -38.82 34.33
CA SER A 50 -29.04 -38.18 33.63
C SER A 50 -29.91 -37.32 34.57
N SER A 51 -30.47 -36.22 34.09
CA SER A 51 -31.87 -35.87 34.38
C SER A 51 -32.43 -34.79 33.46
N ALA A 52 -33.65 -35.01 33.00
CA ALA A 52 -34.45 -34.18 32.15
C ALA A 52 -35.21 -33.08 32.92
N GLY A 53 -35.61 -32.02 32.24
CA GLY A 53 -36.47 -30.97 32.80
C GLY A 53 -36.89 -29.94 31.75
N THR A 54 -37.98 -30.19 31.15
CA THR A 54 -39.14 -29.47 30.55
C THR A 54 -39.13 -27.96 30.37
N ALA A 55 -39.70 -27.64 29.22
CA ALA A 55 -40.03 -26.33 28.64
C ALA A 55 -41.09 -25.51 29.41
N THR A 56 -41.08 -24.19 29.18
CA THR A 56 -42.34 -23.44 28.97
C THR A 56 -42.09 -22.17 28.13
N SER A 57 -42.98 -22.01 27.17
CA SER A 57 -43.14 -20.89 26.24
C SER A 57 -43.90 -19.72 26.87
N SER A 58 -43.66 -18.48 26.45
CA SER A 58 -44.75 -17.50 26.36
C SER A 58 -44.45 -16.46 25.27
N ALA A 59 -45.41 -16.32 24.40
CA ALA A 59 -45.49 -15.34 23.30
C ALA A 59 -46.08 -14.02 23.80
N GLY A 60 -45.76 -12.95 23.09
CA GLY A 60 -46.41 -11.65 23.26
C GLY A 60 -46.05 -10.69 22.14
N THR A 61 -46.91 -10.52 21.17
CA THR A 61 -47.02 -9.47 20.15
C THR A 61 -48.17 -8.53 20.49
N PRO A 62 -48.50 -7.46 19.69
CA PRO A 62 -47.77 -6.20 19.38
C PRO A 62 -48.67 -4.97 19.70
N ALA A 63 -48.14 -3.76 19.52
CA ALA A 63 -49.02 -2.58 19.39
C ALA A 63 -48.44 -1.56 18.43
N THR A 64 -49.23 -1.26 17.45
CA THR A 64 -49.19 -0.18 16.46
C THR A 64 -49.52 1.20 17.08
N ALA A 65 -48.94 2.27 16.61
CA ALA A 65 -49.63 3.55 16.40
C ALA A 65 -48.84 4.49 15.45
N ALA A 66 -49.59 5.07 14.56
CA ALA A 66 -49.27 5.98 13.48
C ALA A 66 -49.29 7.44 13.91
N GLY A 67 -48.78 8.34 13.05
CA GLY A 67 -48.94 9.79 13.09
C GLY A 67 -47.80 10.48 12.33
N THR A 68 -47.94 10.73 11.05
CA THR A 68 -48.34 11.96 10.26
C THR A 68 -47.51 13.20 10.54
N ASP A 69 -46.89 13.66 9.56
CA ASP A 69 -46.92 14.72 8.57
C ASP A 69 -45.83 15.77 8.62
N ALA A 70 -45.26 15.98 7.47
CA ALA A 70 -45.18 17.15 6.61
C ALA A 70 -43.99 18.12 6.69
N GLY A 71 -43.46 18.39 5.49
CA GLY A 71 -42.76 19.63 5.11
C GLY A 71 -41.27 19.42 4.81
N GLY A 72 -40.85 19.25 3.63
CA GLY A 72 -40.86 20.06 2.44
C GLY A 72 -39.71 21.04 2.42
N SER A 73 -38.63 20.73 1.69
CA SER A 73 -38.09 21.64 0.67
C SER A 73 -36.82 21.07 0.03
N SER A 74 -36.89 20.95 -1.25
CA SER A 74 -35.85 20.62 -2.21
C SER A 74 -34.85 21.79 -2.34
N ALA A 75 -33.55 21.46 -2.29
CA ALA A 75 -32.56 22.29 -2.94
C ALA A 75 -31.66 21.36 -3.77
N GLY A 76 -31.85 21.45 -5.06
CA GLY A 76 -31.07 20.73 -6.05
C GLY A 76 -29.66 21.29 -6.14
N SER A 77 -28.70 20.43 -6.13
CA SER A 77 -27.34 20.72 -6.54
C SER A 77 -27.12 20.13 -7.92
N THR A 78 -26.96 21.02 -8.87
CA THR A 78 -26.59 20.74 -10.26
C THR A 78 -25.16 20.17 -10.32
N PRO A 79 -24.89 19.18 -11.18
CA PRO A 79 -23.53 18.72 -11.43
C PRO A 79 -22.82 19.71 -12.39
N VAL A 80 -21.60 20.04 -12.06
CA VAL A 80 -20.68 20.81 -12.91
C VAL A 80 -20.16 19.87 -14.01
N PRO A 81 -20.25 20.27 -15.30
CA PRO A 81 -19.74 19.46 -16.38
C PRO A 81 -18.22 19.58 -16.48
N VAL A 82 -17.54 18.43 -16.48
CA VAL A 82 -16.13 18.31 -16.88
C VAL A 82 -16.07 18.43 -18.40
N GLY A 83 -15.52 19.53 -18.91
CA GLY A 83 -15.28 19.74 -20.32
C GLY A 83 -14.23 18.77 -20.86
N GLY A 84 -14.65 17.93 -21.78
CA GLY A 84 -13.76 17.17 -22.64
C GLY A 84 -13.52 17.97 -23.93
N ASP A 85 -12.27 18.31 -24.19
CA ASP A 85 -11.84 18.77 -25.50
C ASP A 85 -11.35 17.59 -26.33
N ALA A 86 -12.16 17.23 -27.31
CA ALA A 86 -11.79 16.34 -28.40
C ALA A 86 -11.11 17.14 -29.50
N GLY A 87 -9.81 17.16 -29.54
CA GLY A 87 -9.02 17.66 -30.67
C GLY A 87 -8.83 16.55 -31.70
N SER A 88 -9.54 16.64 -32.81
CA SER A 88 -9.34 15.85 -34.01
C SER A 88 -8.01 16.21 -34.69
N ALA A 89 -7.09 15.26 -34.78
CA ALA A 89 -5.91 15.38 -35.64
C ALA A 89 -6.05 14.46 -36.86
N GLN A 90 -6.08 15.09 -38.03
CA GLN A 90 -6.08 14.49 -39.37
C GLN A 90 -4.82 13.67 -39.61
N GLY A 91 -5.02 12.57 -40.35
CA GLY A 91 -3.95 11.69 -40.82
C GLY A 91 -2.98 12.40 -41.77
N GLY A 92 -1.70 12.22 -41.52
CA GLY A 92 -0.60 12.48 -42.43
C GLY A 92 0.15 11.18 -42.69
N GLN A 93 0.05 10.66 -43.92
CA GLN A 93 0.93 9.59 -44.40
C GLN A 93 2.37 10.07 -44.44
N VAL A 94 3.30 9.33 -43.88
CA VAL A 94 4.73 9.55 -44.11
C VAL A 94 5.36 8.25 -44.59
N ALA A 95 6.04 8.41 -45.74
CA ALA A 95 6.71 7.37 -46.48
C ALA A 95 7.85 6.72 -45.70
N GLY A 96 8.13 5.44 -46.07
CA GLY A 96 9.20 4.63 -45.55
C GLY A 96 10.59 5.26 -45.73
N GLY A 97 11.36 5.27 -44.69
CA GLY A 97 12.79 5.57 -44.63
C GLY A 97 13.53 4.48 -43.89
N THR A 98 14.55 3.97 -44.55
CA THR A 98 15.46 2.89 -44.18
C THR A 98 16.12 3.09 -42.82
N ALA A 99 16.22 1.98 -42.07
CA ALA A 99 16.88 1.91 -40.77
C ALA A 99 18.37 2.32 -40.84
N GLY A 100 18.64 3.48 -40.22
CA GLY A 100 19.97 3.85 -39.83
C GLY A 100 20.15 3.56 -38.33
N ALA A 101 21.13 2.74 -37.99
CA ALA A 101 21.51 2.49 -36.63
C ALA A 101 22.02 3.79 -35.98
N ALA A 102 21.17 4.46 -35.23
CA ALA A 102 21.58 5.56 -34.38
C ALA A 102 22.08 4.97 -33.05
N SER A 103 23.37 5.10 -32.79
CA SER A 103 23.96 4.98 -31.47
C SER A 103 23.35 6.05 -30.58
N GLY A 104 22.27 5.70 -29.91
CA GLY A 104 21.60 6.55 -28.92
C GLY A 104 22.48 6.67 -27.69
N GLY A 105 23.09 7.83 -27.52
CA GLY A 105 23.69 8.22 -26.25
C GLY A 105 22.62 8.13 -25.16
N SER A 106 22.83 7.26 -24.19
CA SER A 106 22.04 7.18 -22.97
C SER A 106 22.28 8.46 -22.15
N GLY A 107 21.45 9.48 -22.38
CA GLY A 107 21.28 10.59 -21.46
C GLY A 107 20.63 10.09 -20.19
N GLY A 108 21.37 9.36 -19.36
CA GLY A 108 20.94 9.01 -18.03
C GLY A 108 20.85 10.26 -17.18
N PHE A 109 19.64 10.68 -16.84
CA PHE A 109 19.44 11.59 -15.72
C PHE A 109 19.75 10.81 -14.44
N SER A 110 21.02 10.69 -14.12
CA SER A 110 21.49 10.26 -12.82
C SER A 110 20.99 11.29 -11.81
N VAL A 111 20.18 10.87 -10.85
CA VAL A 111 19.98 11.64 -9.62
C VAL A 111 21.38 11.76 -9.01
N ALA A 112 21.97 12.95 -9.08
CA ALA A 112 23.35 13.16 -8.72
C ALA A 112 23.60 12.68 -7.29
N GLY A 113 24.37 11.59 -7.11
CA GLY A 113 24.96 11.17 -5.84
C GLY A 113 24.19 10.14 -5.02
N GLY A 114 23.12 9.50 -5.51
CA GLY A 114 22.45 8.39 -4.80
C GLY A 114 23.02 7.02 -5.17
N PRO A 115 22.93 6.01 -4.25
CA PRO A 115 23.24 4.62 -4.57
C PRO A 115 22.35 4.12 -5.70
N PRO A 116 22.73 3.03 -6.41
CA PRO A 116 21.89 2.46 -7.46
C PRO A 116 20.49 2.17 -6.91
N VAL A 117 19.47 2.64 -7.63
CA VAL A 117 18.07 2.60 -7.20
C VAL A 117 17.54 1.16 -7.04
N PHE A 118 18.22 0.20 -7.63
CA PHE A 118 17.86 -1.22 -7.61
C PHE A 118 19.04 -2.08 -7.18
N SER A 119 18.78 -2.92 -6.19
CA SER A 119 19.69 -3.97 -5.75
C SER A 119 19.52 -5.26 -6.58
N SER A 120 20.08 -6.35 -6.09
CA SER A 120 19.84 -7.70 -6.63
C SER A 120 18.45 -8.23 -6.32
N LYS A 121 17.68 -7.59 -5.42
CA LYS A 121 16.33 -8.03 -5.07
C LYS A 121 15.30 -7.55 -6.10
N PRO A 122 14.19 -8.28 -6.29
CA PRO A 122 13.20 -7.94 -7.31
C PRO A 122 12.52 -6.59 -7.08
N MET A 123 12.26 -6.22 -5.84
CA MET A 123 11.68 -4.92 -5.46
C MET A 123 12.65 -4.14 -4.56
N SER A 124 12.75 -2.83 -4.76
CA SER A 124 13.45 -1.98 -3.80
C SER A 124 12.64 -1.86 -2.50
N VAL A 125 11.40 -1.43 -2.59
CA VAL A 125 10.51 -1.25 -1.43
C VAL A 125 9.10 -1.71 -1.77
N VAL A 126 8.43 -2.28 -0.78
CA VAL A 126 7.00 -2.61 -0.85
C VAL A 126 6.25 -1.98 0.32
N ALA A 127 5.05 -1.47 0.08
CA ALA A 127 4.14 -1.03 1.13
C ALA A 127 3.70 -2.22 1.97
N TYR A 128 3.82 -2.09 3.29
CA TYR A 128 3.53 -3.15 4.25
C TYR A 128 2.66 -2.63 5.38
N SER A 129 1.61 -3.37 5.68
CA SER A 129 0.77 -3.22 6.86
C SER A 129 0.75 -4.54 7.64
N PRO A 130 0.97 -4.54 8.96
CA PRO A 130 1.13 -5.78 9.73
C PRO A 130 -0.18 -6.52 10.00
N TYR A 131 -1.33 -5.95 9.62
CA TYR A 131 -2.65 -6.44 9.99
C TYR A 131 -3.00 -7.76 9.33
N ARG A 132 -3.43 -8.73 10.14
CA ARG A 132 -3.89 -10.07 9.73
C ARG A 132 -5.43 -10.11 9.73
N HIS A 133 -6.00 -11.28 9.47
CA HIS A 133 -7.44 -11.47 9.59
C HIS A 133 -7.92 -11.02 10.98
N CYS A 134 -9.00 -10.25 11.03
CA CYS A 134 -9.56 -9.62 12.24
C CYS A 134 -8.68 -8.55 12.92
N HIS A 135 -7.56 -8.16 12.33
CA HIS A 135 -6.77 -7.02 12.80
C HIS A 135 -7.04 -5.77 11.96
N ALA A 136 -6.93 -4.60 12.58
CA ALA A 136 -7.08 -3.30 11.91
C ALA A 136 -6.34 -2.19 12.69
N PRO A 137 -6.02 -1.07 12.04
CA PRO A 137 -5.57 0.14 12.75
C PRO A 137 -6.59 0.53 13.83
N GLY A 138 -6.11 0.83 15.04
CA GLY A 138 -6.95 1.18 16.18
C GLY A 138 -7.77 0.02 16.79
N GLY A 139 -7.74 -1.17 16.18
CA GLY A 139 -8.39 -2.39 16.65
C GLY A 139 -7.42 -3.41 17.23
N ALA A 140 -7.78 -4.69 17.13
CA ALA A 140 -6.90 -5.79 17.52
C ALA A 140 -5.59 -5.75 16.70
N GLN A 141 -4.47 -6.04 17.37
CA GLN A 141 -3.13 -5.91 16.79
C GLN A 141 -2.45 -7.28 16.67
N PRO A 142 -1.67 -7.51 15.61
CA PRO A 142 -0.79 -8.67 15.55
C PRO A 142 0.32 -8.59 16.60
N SER A 143 0.80 -9.75 17.04
CA SER A 143 1.95 -9.83 17.95
C SER A 143 3.26 -9.48 17.22
N MET A 144 4.30 -9.13 17.99
CA MET A 144 5.65 -8.94 17.45
C MET A 144 6.15 -10.17 16.66
N ALA A 145 5.85 -11.38 17.13
CA ALA A 145 6.22 -12.63 16.45
C ALA A 145 5.56 -12.72 15.05
N GLN A 146 4.29 -12.34 14.95
CA GLN A 146 3.57 -12.31 13.68
C GLN A 146 4.09 -11.24 12.71
N VAL A 147 4.49 -10.07 13.22
CA VAL A 147 5.15 -9.03 12.42
C VAL A 147 6.52 -9.51 11.93
N ARG A 148 7.29 -10.22 12.77
CA ARG A 148 8.55 -10.85 12.39
C ARG A 148 8.37 -11.84 11.25
N GLU A 149 7.41 -12.76 11.37
CA GLU A 149 7.09 -13.74 10.31
C GLU A 149 6.82 -13.05 8.96
N ASP A 150 6.08 -11.94 8.97
CA ASP A 150 5.79 -11.18 7.77
C ASP A 150 7.08 -10.56 7.17
N LEU A 151 7.91 -9.93 7.99
CA LEU A 151 9.17 -9.33 7.52
C LEU A 151 10.17 -10.39 7.02
N GLU A 152 10.24 -11.55 7.66
CA GLU A 152 11.04 -12.69 7.19
C GLU A 152 10.52 -13.24 5.86
N LEU A 153 9.19 -13.27 5.65
CA LEU A 153 8.57 -13.63 4.37
C LEU A 153 8.96 -12.64 3.26
N LEU A 154 8.99 -11.34 3.55
CA LEU A 154 9.27 -10.28 2.58
C LEU A 154 10.77 -10.14 2.28
N LYS A 155 11.64 -10.40 3.26
CA LYS A 155 13.10 -10.17 3.18
C LYS A 155 13.78 -10.69 1.91
N PRO A 156 13.45 -11.87 1.34
CA PRO A 156 14.05 -12.33 0.10
C PRO A 156 13.71 -11.49 -1.14
N PHE A 157 12.63 -10.71 -1.08
CA PHE A 157 12.05 -10.04 -2.23
C PHE A 157 12.27 -8.52 -2.24
N VAL A 158 12.60 -7.91 -1.08
CA VAL A 158 12.65 -6.45 -0.94
C VAL A 158 13.92 -5.99 -0.24
N ASP A 159 14.42 -4.80 -0.59
CA ASP A 159 15.43 -4.13 0.22
C ASP A 159 14.82 -3.47 1.43
N GLY A 160 13.61 -2.92 1.28
CA GLY A 160 12.91 -2.20 2.33
C GLY A 160 11.41 -2.38 2.32
N VAL A 161 10.81 -1.91 3.42
CA VAL A 161 9.35 -1.81 3.58
C VAL A 161 8.95 -0.36 3.87
N ARG A 162 7.77 0.02 3.40
CA ARG A 162 7.13 1.29 3.74
C ARG A 162 5.94 1.03 4.66
N VAL A 163 5.87 1.76 5.78
CA VAL A 163 4.76 1.73 6.75
C VAL A 163 4.21 3.13 7.00
N TYR A 164 2.96 3.22 7.44
CA TYR A 164 2.19 4.47 7.42
C TYR A 164 1.97 5.09 8.80
N GLY A 165 2.41 4.43 9.87
CA GLY A 165 2.25 4.89 11.25
C GLY A 165 3.35 4.34 12.14
N THR A 166 3.33 4.76 13.40
CA THR A 166 4.32 4.39 14.42
C THR A 166 3.71 3.66 15.62
N ASP A 167 2.38 3.60 15.68
CA ASP A 167 1.59 3.06 16.78
C ASP A 167 1.24 1.57 16.62
N GLY A 168 0.68 0.99 17.66
CA GLY A 168 0.24 -0.40 17.66
C GLY A 168 1.35 -1.36 17.22
N ALA A 169 1.03 -2.27 16.32
CA ALA A 169 1.98 -3.25 15.79
C ALA A 169 3.10 -2.61 14.95
N ASN A 170 2.90 -1.38 14.42
CA ASN A 170 3.97 -0.66 13.72
C ASN A 170 5.15 -0.34 14.65
N SER A 171 4.93 -0.22 15.96
CA SER A 171 5.99 0.05 16.94
C SER A 171 7.06 -1.06 17.04
N TYR A 172 6.77 -2.27 16.57
CA TYR A 172 7.72 -3.37 16.54
C TYR A 172 8.65 -3.31 15.33
N ILE A 173 8.22 -2.64 14.24
CA ILE A 173 8.85 -2.71 12.93
C ILE A 173 10.27 -2.14 12.92
N PRO A 174 10.58 -0.98 13.53
CA PRO A 174 11.94 -0.42 13.49
C PRO A 174 13.00 -1.40 14.03
N ALA A 175 12.79 -1.96 15.21
CA ALA A 175 13.72 -2.90 15.81
C ALA A 175 13.84 -4.22 15.00
N LEU A 176 12.73 -4.71 14.46
CA LEU A 176 12.73 -5.91 13.61
C LEU A 176 13.43 -5.65 12.27
N CYS A 177 13.27 -4.47 11.69
CA CYS A 177 13.98 -4.09 10.47
C CYS A 177 15.51 -3.98 10.70
N ASP A 178 15.93 -3.42 11.84
CA ASP A 178 17.35 -3.40 12.24
C ASP A 178 17.92 -4.81 12.32
N GLU A 179 17.23 -5.70 13.02
CA GLU A 179 17.66 -7.08 13.21
C GLU A 179 17.73 -7.86 11.89
N LEU A 180 16.73 -7.67 11.03
CA LEU A 180 16.61 -8.40 9.78
C LEU A 180 17.42 -7.79 8.63
N GLY A 181 17.95 -6.56 8.80
CA GLY A 181 18.65 -5.83 7.74
C GLY A 181 17.71 -5.45 6.60
N ILE A 182 16.51 -4.96 6.92
CA ILE A 182 15.50 -4.47 5.98
C ILE A 182 15.44 -2.95 6.12
N ASP A 183 15.54 -2.21 5.03
CA ASP A 183 15.39 -0.75 5.04
C ASP A 183 13.95 -0.36 5.40
N LEU A 184 13.79 0.70 6.20
CA LEU A 184 12.48 1.16 6.66
C LEU A 184 12.18 2.59 6.18
N HIS A 185 11.00 2.75 5.58
CA HIS A 185 10.41 4.03 5.23
C HIS A 185 9.15 4.19 6.07
N ILE A 186 9.21 5.03 7.12
CA ILE A 186 8.17 5.13 8.16
C ILE A 186 7.46 6.46 8.11
N GLY A 187 6.15 6.46 8.32
CA GLY A 187 5.31 7.64 8.21
C GLY A 187 4.57 8.03 9.48
N ALA A 188 4.17 9.31 9.55
CA ALA A 188 3.13 9.81 10.43
C ALA A 188 1.84 9.94 9.64
N TRP A 189 0.75 9.34 10.15
CA TRP A 189 -0.57 9.47 9.56
C TRP A 189 -1.20 10.81 9.97
N ILE A 190 -1.72 11.57 9.00
CA ILE A 190 -2.33 12.89 9.19
C ILE A 190 -3.72 12.87 8.56
N ASP A 191 -4.74 13.21 9.36
CA ASP A 191 -6.16 13.18 8.98
C ASP A 191 -6.89 14.52 9.17
N GLY A 192 -6.21 15.59 9.62
CA GLY A 192 -6.82 16.88 9.94
C GLY A 192 -7.58 16.87 11.24
N ILE A 193 -7.12 16.09 12.21
CA ILE A 193 -7.71 15.95 13.55
C ILE A 193 -6.66 16.15 14.66
N ASP A 194 -7.09 16.14 15.89
CA ASP A 194 -6.24 16.42 17.07
C ASP A 194 -5.04 15.45 17.22
N SER A 195 -5.08 14.28 16.58
CA SER A 195 -3.96 13.32 16.60
C SER A 195 -2.81 13.66 15.65
N ASP A 196 -2.95 14.64 14.76
CA ASP A 196 -1.93 14.94 13.74
C ASP A 196 -0.58 15.33 14.33
N GLU A 197 -0.56 16.30 15.25
CA GLU A 197 0.68 16.70 15.94
C GLU A 197 1.23 15.57 16.82
N PRO A 198 0.44 14.90 17.67
CA PRO A 198 0.88 13.70 18.38
C PRO A 198 1.53 12.64 17.47
N ASN A 199 0.96 12.36 16.29
CA ASN A 199 1.54 11.41 15.34
C ASN A 199 2.88 11.90 14.78
N VAL A 200 3.04 13.19 14.52
CA VAL A 200 4.30 13.81 14.09
C VAL A 200 5.35 13.72 15.20
N HIS A 201 5.01 14.01 16.45
CA HIS A 201 5.90 13.86 17.60
C HIS A 201 6.30 12.39 17.84
N ALA A 202 5.38 11.46 17.64
CA ALA A 202 5.66 10.04 17.73
C ALA A 202 6.67 9.59 16.66
N LEU A 203 6.51 10.04 15.40
CA LEU A 203 7.49 9.80 14.35
C LEU A 203 8.87 10.37 14.71
N ALA A 204 8.91 11.61 15.23
CA ALA A 204 10.16 12.23 15.67
C ALA A 204 10.83 11.43 16.80
N THR A 205 10.05 10.86 17.71
CA THR A 205 10.55 9.99 18.78
C THR A 205 11.18 8.72 18.24
N VAL A 206 10.52 8.07 17.28
CA VAL A 206 11.04 6.85 16.63
C VAL A 206 12.34 7.11 15.90
N VAL A 207 12.44 8.19 15.10
CA VAL A 207 13.68 8.46 14.36
C VAL A 207 14.82 8.92 15.27
N LYS A 208 14.53 9.53 16.42
CA LYS A 208 15.53 9.88 17.44
C LYS A 208 16.09 8.65 18.18
N ALA A 209 15.38 7.53 18.18
CA ALA A 209 15.88 6.27 18.73
C ALA A 209 17.04 5.68 17.91
N ASN A 210 17.37 6.29 16.77
CA ASN A 210 18.55 6.01 15.95
C ASN A 210 18.58 4.57 15.39
N HIS A 211 17.44 4.13 14.85
CA HIS A 211 17.35 2.89 14.11
C HIS A 211 18.08 2.99 12.77
N PRO A 212 19.15 2.23 12.50
CA PRO A 212 19.92 2.30 11.26
C PRO A 212 19.13 1.85 10.02
N SER A 213 18.07 1.09 10.20
CA SER A 213 17.14 0.69 9.14
C SER A 213 16.35 1.86 8.55
N ILE A 214 16.09 2.93 9.32
CA ILE A 214 15.26 4.05 8.85
C ILE A 214 16.01 4.84 7.78
N LYS A 215 15.44 4.89 6.57
CA LYS A 215 15.96 5.64 5.41
C LYS A 215 15.13 6.87 5.07
N THR A 216 13.83 6.85 5.40
CA THR A 216 12.94 7.98 5.12
C THR A 216 11.93 8.13 6.25
N ALA A 217 11.78 9.36 6.74
CA ALA A 217 10.70 9.80 7.61
C ALA A 217 9.66 10.55 6.75
N ILE A 218 8.44 10.06 6.69
CA ILE A 218 7.39 10.56 5.80
C ILE A 218 6.33 11.28 6.64
N VAL A 219 6.20 12.59 6.48
CA VAL A 219 5.19 13.39 7.18
C VAL A 219 3.95 13.52 6.29
N GLY A 220 2.94 12.70 6.59
CA GLY A 220 1.67 12.65 5.85
C GLY A 220 1.68 11.74 4.62
N ASN A 221 0.55 11.10 4.39
CA ASN A 221 0.25 10.25 3.24
C ASN A 221 -1.07 10.67 2.61
N GLU A 222 -1.03 11.12 1.35
CA GLU A 222 -2.20 11.58 0.57
C GLU A 222 -3.08 12.61 1.31
N VAL A 223 -2.44 13.44 2.11
CA VAL A 223 -3.12 14.40 3.00
C VAL A 223 -3.95 15.36 2.19
N LEU A 224 -3.40 15.91 1.11
CA LEU A 224 -4.08 16.90 0.27
C LEU A 224 -5.11 16.27 -0.66
N ALA A 225 -4.88 15.02 -1.10
CA ALA A 225 -5.88 14.27 -1.86
C ALA A 225 -7.11 13.94 -1.01
N ARG A 226 -6.93 13.69 0.31
CA ARG A 226 -8.01 13.44 1.27
C ARG A 226 -8.59 14.72 1.88
N SER A 227 -8.01 15.90 1.58
CA SER A 227 -8.33 17.19 2.20
C SER A 227 -9.79 17.61 2.03
N ALA A 228 -10.47 17.18 0.97
CA ALA A 228 -11.91 17.39 0.83
C ALA A 228 -12.73 16.83 2.02
N LYS A 229 -12.18 15.86 2.72
CA LYS A 229 -12.76 15.26 3.94
C LYS A 229 -12.12 15.82 5.22
N ASN A 230 -10.83 16.14 5.19
CA ASN A 230 -9.98 16.32 6.36
C ASN A 230 -9.58 17.79 6.60
N LEU A 231 -9.89 18.70 5.67
CA LEU A 231 -9.61 20.14 5.78
C LEU A 231 -8.13 20.52 5.98
N VAL A 232 -7.18 19.61 5.72
CA VAL A 232 -5.74 19.93 5.81
C VAL A 232 -5.29 20.69 4.58
N THR A 233 -4.80 21.90 4.79
CA THR A 233 -4.22 22.73 3.72
C THR A 233 -2.75 22.40 3.51
N GLU A 234 -2.19 22.80 2.35
CA GLU A 234 -0.75 22.72 2.11
C GLU A 234 0.06 23.46 3.18
N ALA A 235 -0.42 24.63 3.61
CA ALA A 235 0.23 25.41 4.67
C ALA A 235 0.28 24.64 6.00
N ARG A 236 -0.82 23.96 6.37
CA ARG A 236 -0.85 23.13 7.58
C ARG A 236 0.07 21.92 7.48
N LEU A 237 0.13 21.27 6.32
CA LEU A 237 1.06 20.16 6.10
C LEU A 237 2.52 20.62 6.22
N ILE A 238 2.88 21.79 5.66
CA ILE A 238 4.20 22.38 5.82
C ILE A 238 4.49 22.74 7.29
N GLU A 239 3.53 23.23 8.03
CA GLU A 239 3.65 23.49 9.47
C GLU A 239 3.97 22.19 10.23
N LEU A 240 3.25 21.10 9.98
CA LEU A 240 3.51 19.77 10.58
C LEU A 240 4.91 19.25 10.23
N ILE A 241 5.37 19.44 9.00
CA ILE A 241 6.75 19.12 8.60
C ILE A 241 7.76 19.95 9.40
N ASN A 242 7.48 21.24 9.66
CA ASN A 242 8.36 22.10 10.45
C ASN A 242 8.35 21.73 11.94
N ILE A 243 7.22 21.30 12.50
CA ILE A 243 7.15 20.71 13.83
C ILE A 243 8.06 19.47 13.91
N PHE A 244 7.94 18.55 12.97
CA PHE A 244 8.82 17.38 12.90
C PHE A 244 10.30 17.78 12.86
N LYS A 245 10.68 18.74 12.02
CA LYS A 245 12.07 19.25 11.92
C LYS A 245 12.55 19.89 13.21
N ALA A 246 11.68 20.61 13.90
CA ALA A 246 12.00 21.19 15.20
C ALA A 246 12.25 20.12 16.27
N ASP A 247 11.44 19.08 16.28
CA ASP A 247 11.59 17.96 17.22
C ASP A 247 12.90 17.19 17.07
N ILE A 248 13.40 17.08 15.84
CA ILE A 248 14.66 16.39 15.53
C ILE A 248 15.87 17.33 15.50
N ALA A 249 15.69 18.62 15.81
CA ALA A 249 16.78 19.58 15.81
C ALA A 249 17.91 19.14 16.75
N GLY A 250 19.16 19.33 16.31
CA GLY A 250 20.35 18.89 17.05
C GLY A 250 20.71 17.42 16.88
N THR A 251 19.91 16.62 16.15
CA THR A 251 20.31 15.28 15.70
C THR A 251 21.09 15.36 14.38
N THR A 252 21.81 14.29 14.03
CA THR A 252 22.42 14.12 12.71
C THR A 252 21.64 13.05 11.95
N PRO A 253 20.59 13.41 11.17
CA PRO A 253 19.76 12.43 10.52
C PRO A 253 20.54 11.61 9.48
N THR A 254 20.40 10.29 9.54
CA THR A 254 20.88 9.35 8.52
C THR A 254 19.79 9.04 7.49
N TYR A 255 18.61 9.59 7.68
CA TYR A 255 17.40 9.42 6.86
C TYR A 255 17.04 10.72 6.13
N LYS A 256 16.14 10.63 5.16
CA LYS A 256 15.57 11.75 4.42
C LYS A 256 14.16 12.08 4.90
N ILE A 257 13.78 13.35 4.88
CA ILE A 257 12.43 13.82 5.19
C ILE A 257 11.63 13.87 3.90
N ALA A 258 10.42 13.32 3.91
CA ALA A 258 9.54 13.30 2.75
C ALA A 258 8.09 13.66 3.11
N ALA A 259 7.33 14.06 2.11
CA ALA A 259 5.87 14.07 2.11
C ALA A 259 5.36 13.26 0.93
N ALA A 260 4.25 12.56 1.11
CA ALA A 260 3.68 11.69 0.11
C ALA A 260 2.26 12.14 -0.26
N ASP A 261 1.99 12.31 -1.56
CA ASP A 261 0.64 12.60 -2.05
C ASP A 261 0.44 12.04 -3.46
N THR A 262 -0.79 12.11 -3.97
CA THR A 262 -1.13 11.61 -5.30
C THR A 262 -0.53 12.46 -6.43
N TYR A 263 -0.33 11.83 -7.60
CA TYR A 263 0.11 12.52 -8.81
C TYR A 263 -0.70 13.79 -9.11
N PRO A 264 -2.06 13.80 -9.09
CA PRO A 264 -2.81 15.02 -9.35
C PRO A 264 -2.49 16.15 -8.36
N GLN A 265 -2.26 15.83 -7.08
CA GLN A 265 -1.95 16.84 -6.07
C GLN A 265 -0.58 17.50 -6.32
N TRP A 266 0.43 16.73 -6.71
CA TRP A 266 1.72 17.27 -7.06
C TRP A 266 1.69 18.09 -8.36
N MET A 267 0.91 17.65 -9.36
CA MET A 267 0.73 18.38 -10.62
C MET A 267 -0.03 19.73 -10.47
N MET A 268 -0.62 20.00 -9.30
CA MET A 268 -1.14 21.34 -8.96
C MET A 268 -0.03 22.36 -8.64
N LYS A 269 1.25 22.00 -8.88
CA LYS A 269 2.43 22.87 -8.67
C LYS A 269 2.58 23.31 -7.21
N ARG A 270 3.20 22.48 -6.41
CA ARG A 270 3.43 22.70 -4.96
C ARG A 270 4.89 22.96 -4.63
N PRO A 271 5.48 24.07 -5.12
CA PRO A 271 6.91 24.36 -4.93
C PRO A 271 7.28 24.54 -3.46
N ASN A 272 6.37 25.10 -2.63
CA ASN A 272 6.63 25.32 -1.21
C ASN A 272 6.66 24.01 -0.44
N LEU A 273 5.73 23.09 -0.71
CA LEU A 273 5.74 21.77 -0.11
C LEU A 273 6.96 20.96 -0.57
N ALA A 274 7.30 21.00 -1.86
CA ALA A 274 8.49 20.35 -2.38
C ALA A 274 9.79 20.93 -1.75
N ALA A 275 9.85 22.22 -1.49
CA ALA A 275 10.98 22.84 -0.80
C ALA A 275 11.07 22.46 0.69
N ALA A 276 9.92 22.14 1.32
CA ALA A 276 9.87 21.76 2.72
C ALA A 276 10.42 20.36 3.01
N VAL A 277 10.66 19.51 2.01
CA VAL A 277 11.12 18.11 2.17
C VAL A 277 12.39 17.83 1.37
N ASP A 278 13.10 16.76 1.70
CA ASP A 278 14.24 16.28 0.91
C ASP A 278 13.82 15.53 -0.33
N ILE A 279 12.75 14.72 -0.21
CA ILE A 279 12.23 13.85 -1.26
C ILE A 279 10.74 14.11 -1.44
N VAL A 280 10.31 14.23 -2.70
CA VAL A 280 8.89 14.19 -3.08
C VAL A 280 8.50 12.74 -3.35
N ILE A 281 7.55 12.23 -2.58
CA ILE A 281 6.95 10.91 -2.81
C ILE A 281 5.57 11.13 -3.44
N TRP A 282 5.31 10.42 -4.54
CA TRP A 282 4.05 10.57 -5.27
C TRP A 282 3.45 9.22 -5.63
N HIS A 283 2.13 9.16 -5.80
CA HIS A 283 1.39 7.93 -6.02
C HIS A 283 0.61 7.98 -7.31
N THR A 284 0.58 6.89 -8.04
CA THR A 284 -0.28 6.73 -9.21
C THR A 284 -0.56 5.27 -9.51
N TYR A 285 -1.77 5.02 -10.01
CA TYR A 285 -2.25 3.68 -10.33
C TYR A 285 -2.95 3.69 -11.69
N GLY A 286 -2.51 2.82 -12.58
CA GLY A 286 -3.20 2.58 -13.86
C GLY A 286 -4.64 2.09 -13.64
N TRP A 287 -4.84 1.24 -12.63
CA TRP A 287 -6.16 0.71 -12.29
C TRP A 287 -7.16 1.80 -11.89
N TRP A 288 -6.77 2.74 -11.00
CA TRP A 288 -7.63 3.87 -10.62
C TRP A 288 -7.92 4.82 -11.79
N SER A 289 -7.02 4.88 -12.75
CA SER A 289 -7.23 5.63 -14.00
C SER A 289 -8.15 4.91 -14.99
N GLY A 290 -8.58 3.69 -14.68
CA GLY A 290 -9.51 2.93 -15.51
C GLY A 290 -8.91 2.40 -16.81
N VAL A 291 -7.58 2.37 -16.95
CA VAL A 291 -6.93 1.91 -18.17
C VAL A 291 -6.81 0.38 -18.20
N ASP A 292 -6.77 -0.17 -19.40
CA ASP A 292 -6.48 -1.57 -19.62
C ASP A 292 -5.09 -1.94 -19.11
N ILE A 293 -4.92 -3.20 -18.68
CA ILE A 293 -3.66 -3.71 -18.15
C ILE A 293 -2.49 -3.56 -19.13
N ASP A 294 -2.74 -3.65 -20.43
CA ASP A 294 -1.72 -3.53 -21.47
C ASP A 294 -1.16 -2.10 -21.60
N ASN A 295 -1.91 -1.11 -21.14
CA ASN A 295 -1.52 0.29 -21.11
C ASN A 295 -1.12 0.82 -19.71
N ALA A 296 -1.29 0.02 -18.67
CA ALA A 296 -1.15 0.45 -17.29
C ALA A 296 0.27 0.98 -16.99
N PHE A 297 1.32 0.25 -17.39
CA PHE A 297 2.69 0.68 -17.19
C PHE A 297 3.04 1.92 -18.03
N THR A 298 2.55 2.03 -19.27
CA THR A 298 2.75 3.20 -20.12
C THR A 298 2.24 4.47 -19.46
N VAL A 299 1.04 4.43 -18.86
CA VAL A 299 0.46 5.56 -18.12
C VAL A 299 1.30 5.92 -16.89
N VAL A 300 1.70 4.93 -16.10
CA VAL A 300 2.54 5.16 -14.91
C VAL A 300 3.91 5.76 -15.30
N SER A 301 4.53 5.22 -16.34
CA SER A 301 5.83 5.68 -16.84
C SER A 301 5.76 7.12 -17.39
N GLY A 302 4.70 7.45 -18.14
CA GLY A 302 4.48 8.81 -18.66
C GLY A 302 4.27 9.83 -17.54
N ARG A 303 3.50 9.47 -16.49
CA ARG A 303 3.34 10.33 -15.31
C ARG A 303 4.67 10.56 -14.56
N TYR A 304 5.59 9.60 -14.61
CA TYR A 304 6.92 9.81 -14.06
C TYR A 304 7.66 10.90 -14.85
N ASP A 305 7.54 10.90 -16.17
CA ASP A 305 8.14 11.94 -17.02
C ASP A 305 7.54 13.33 -16.72
N ASP A 306 6.24 13.40 -16.48
CA ASP A 306 5.57 14.65 -16.07
C ASP A 306 6.13 15.15 -14.71
N MET A 307 6.29 14.26 -13.74
CA MET A 307 6.85 14.61 -12.43
C MET A 307 8.29 15.09 -12.53
N LEU A 308 9.13 14.43 -13.34
CA LEU A 308 10.52 14.89 -13.60
C LEU A 308 10.59 16.27 -14.24
N LYS A 309 9.63 16.57 -15.11
CA LYS A 309 9.51 17.88 -15.77
C LYS A 309 9.02 18.96 -14.81
N GLU A 310 8.04 18.65 -13.97
CA GLU A 310 7.44 19.62 -13.03
C GLU A 310 8.38 19.97 -11.87
N TYR A 311 9.18 18.99 -11.40
CA TYR A 311 10.09 19.14 -10.25
C TYR A 311 11.55 18.86 -10.65
N PRO A 312 12.15 19.67 -11.55
CA PRO A 312 13.50 19.43 -12.06
C PRO A 312 14.52 19.48 -10.92
N GLY A 313 15.39 18.46 -10.85
CA GLY A 313 16.45 18.37 -9.85
C GLY A 313 15.97 17.98 -8.44
N LYS A 314 14.66 17.83 -8.19
CA LYS A 314 14.12 17.32 -6.94
C LYS A 314 14.21 15.80 -6.92
N PRO A 315 14.71 15.17 -5.84
CA PRO A 315 14.59 13.73 -5.67
C PRO A 315 13.12 13.30 -5.64
N LEU A 316 12.75 12.41 -6.56
CA LEU A 316 11.38 11.90 -6.74
C LEU A 316 11.36 10.41 -6.50
N ILE A 317 10.32 9.92 -5.81
CA ILE A 317 10.03 8.49 -5.67
C ILE A 317 8.55 8.26 -6.02
N LEU A 318 8.29 7.34 -6.96
CA LEU A 318 6.95 6.79 -7.11
C LEU A 318 6.71 5.86 -5.93
N GLY A 319 6.06 6.38 -4.89
CA GLY A 319 5.93 5.73 -3.58
C GLY A 319 4.82 4.72 -3.48
N GLU A 320 3.87 4.75 -4.42
CA GLU A 320 2.84 3.72 -4.55
C GLU A 320 2.42 3.57 -5.99
N THR A 321 2.47 2.32 -6.45
CA THR A 321 1.81 1.84 -7.66
C THR A 321 1.56 0.34 -7.52
N GLY A 322 0.54 -0.16 -8.19
CA GLY A 322 0.16 -1.57 -8.09
C GLY A 322 -1.05 -1.89 -8.95
N TRP A 323 -1.52 -3.14 -8.85
CA TRP A 323 -2.73 -3.64 -9.50
C TRP A 323 -3.44 -4.61 -8.55
N PRO A 324 -4.77 -4.50 -8.36
CA PRO A 324 -5.47 -5.41 -7.46
C PRO A 324 -5.61 -6.80 -8.08
N SER A 325 -5.55 -7.83 -7.22
CA SER A 325 -5.70 -9.23 -7.64
C SER A 325 -7.16 -9.69 -7.77
N MET A 326 -8.09 -8.85 -7.39
CA MET A 326 -9.52 -9.11 -7.46
C MET A 326 -10.24 -7.79 -7.68
N TYR A 327 -11.46 -7.86 -8.16
CA TYR A 327 -12.37 -6.75 -8.38
C TYR A 327 -12.31 -6.18 -9.79
N ASP A 328 -13.46 -6.19 -10.44
CA ASP A 328 -13.62 -5.65 -11.79
C ASP A 328 -14.30 -4.27 -11.70
N ARG A 329 -13.57 -3.21 -12.06
CA ARG A 329 -14.16 -1.87 -12.14
C ARG A 329 -15.25 -1.75 -13.17
N MET A 330 -15.22 -2.54 -14.24
CA MET A 330 -16.27 -2.54 -15.27
C MET A 330 -17.65 -2.91 -14.72
N SER A 331 -17.70 -3.64 -13.58
CA SER A 331 -18.96 -3.94 -12.92
C SER A 331 -19.65 -2.69 -12.35
N THR A 332 -18.87 -1.69 -11.94
CA THR A 332 -19.34 -0.45 -11.31
C THR A 332 -19.22 0.78 -12.22
N ASP A 333 -18.25 0.77 -13.14
CA ASP A 333 -17.97 1.87 -14.06
C ASP A 333 -17.75 1.34 -15.49
N LYS A 334 -18.73 1.51 -16.36
CA LYS A 334 -18.70 1.05 -17.76
C LYS A 334 -17.74 1.84 -18.66
N THR A 335 -17.13 2.90 -18.17
CA THR A 335 -16.15 3.71 -18.91
C THR A 335 -14.72 3.20 -18.78
N THR A 336 -14.49 2.17 -17.94
CA THR A 336 -13.15 1.65 -17.68
C THR A 336 -12.99 0.24 -18.23
N THR A 337 -11.74 -0.12 -18.58
CA THR A 337 -11.32 -1.46 -18.99
C THR A 337 -10.40 -2.12 -17.95
N ALA A 338 -10.25 -1.51 -16.76
CA ALA A 338 -9.41 -2.02 -15.71
C ALA A 338 -10.05 -3.24 -15.03
N VAL A 339 -9.42 -4.41 -15.14
CA VAL A 339 -9.86 -5.68 -14.57
C VAL A 339 -8.86 -6.14 -13.51
N GLY A 340 -9.31 -6.25 -12.26
CA GLY A 340 -8.52 -6.79 -11.14
C GLY A 340 -8.60 -8.31 -11.13
N ASN A 341 -7.46 -8.97 -11.33
CA ASN A 341 -7.25 -10.40 -11.16
C ASN A 341 -5.77 -10.70 -10.96
N GLU A 342 -5.42 -11.90 -10.50
CA GLU A 342 -4.02 -12.27 -10.22
C GLU A 342 -3.13 -12.25 -11.48
N ALA A 343 -3.66 -12.59 -12.64
CA ALA A 343 -2.87 -12.58 -13.87
C ALA A 343 -2.49 -11.14 -14.27
N ASN A 344 -3.44 -10.21 -14.20
CA ASN A 344 -3.19 -8.80 -14.47
C ASN A 344 -2.28 -8.17 -13.39
N GLN A 345 -2.45 -8.55 -12.13
CA GLN A 345 -1.53 -8.14 -11.05
C GLN A 345 -0.11 -8.59 -11.35
N ALA A 346 0.09 -9.86 -11.68
CA ALA A 346 1.40 -10.43 -12.01
C ALA A 346 2.03 -9.74 -13.23
N LYS A 347 1.24 -9.50 -14.28
CA LYS A 347 1.68 -8.77 -15.48
C LYS A 347 2.14 -7.36 -15.12
N PHE A 348 1.34 -6.59 -14.36
CA PHE A 348 1.70 -5.24 -13.96
C PHE A 348 3.00 -5.20 -13.15
N TYR A 349 3.14 -6.07 -12.16
CA TYR A 349 4.34 -6.15 -11.33
C TYR A 349 5.59 -6.40 -12.18
N LYS A 350 5.52 -7.37 -13.10
CA LYS A 350 6.62 -7.67 -14.03
C LYS A 350 7.00 -6.47 -14.89
N GLU A 351 6.03 -5.87 -15.58
CA GLU A 351 6.27 -4.76 -16.51
C GLU A 351 6.78 -3.50 -15.79
N ALA A 352 6.17 -3.16 -14.64
CA ALA A 352 6.57 -2.00 -13.86
C ALA A 352 7.99 -2.15 -13.30
N LEU A 353 8.32 -3.30 -12.72
CA LEU A 353 9.65 -3.54 -12.15
C LEU A 353 10.74 -3.54 -13.23
N LEU A 354 10.53 -4.23 -14.35
CA LEU A 354 11.48 -4.25 -15.46
C LEU A 354 11.63 -2.87 -16.10
N GLY A 355 10.50 -2.19 -16.36
CA GLY A 355 10.52 -0.90 -17.05
C GLY A 355 11.13 0.22 -16.21
N MET A 356 10.80 0.32 -14.92
CA MET A 356 11.40 1.32 -14.03
C MET A 356 12.88 1.02 -13.76
N ARG A 357 13.24 -0.26 -13.63
CA ARG A 357 14.65 -0.67 -13.50
C ARG A 357 15.47 -0.30 -14.75
N ALA A 358 14.94 -0.54 -15.95
CA ALA A 358 15.61 -0.15 -17.19
C ALA A 358 15.83 1.37 -17.31
N ARG A 359 14.97 2.17 -16.69
CA ARG A 359 15.06 3.63 -16.64
C ARG A 359 15.83 4.16 -15.42
N ASN A 360 16.23 3.30 -14.49
CA ASN A 360 16.83 3.65 -13.20
C ASN A 360 15.98 4.66 -12.40
N LEU A 361 14.66 4.47 -12.37
CA LEU A 361 13.71 5.35 -11.69
C LEU A 361 13.19 4.71 -10.40
N PRO A 362 13.28 5.42 -9.24
CA PRO A 362 12.83 4.88 -7.95
C PRO A 362 11.33 4.62 -7.93
N MET A 363 10.95 3.40 -7.56
CA MET A 363 9.56 2.98 -7.44
C MET A 363 9.38 2.00 -6.29
N TRP A 364 8.30 2.18 -5.54
CA TRP A 364 7.82 1.29 -4.48
C TRP A 364 6.50 0.67 -4.89
N MET A 365 6.33 -0.60 -4.57
CA MET A 365 5.14 -1.35 -4.97
C MET A 365 4.08 -1.34 -3.86
N PHE A 366 2.83 -1.32 -4.25
CA PHE A 366 1.67 -1.41 -3.36
C PHE A 366 0.83 -2.64 -3.74
N SER A 367 0.72 -3.66 -2.89
CA SER A 367 1.26 -3.79 -1.56
C SER A 367 1.78 -5.23 -1.30
N ALA A 368 2.40 -5.45 -0.15
CA ALA A 368 2.91 -6.76 0.23
C ALA A 368 1.79 -7.78 0.44
N ILE A 369 0.88 -7.50 1.37
CA ILE A 369 -0.10 -8.45 1.89
C ILE A 369 -1.50 -7.84 1.76
N ASP A 370 -2.49 -8.68 1.47
CA ASP A 370 -3.89 -8.26 1.45
C ASP A 370 -4.36 -7.71 2.80
N GLU A 371 -5.11 -6.62 2.75
CA GLU A 371 -5.56 -5.86 3.91
C GLU A 371 -7.08 -5.91 4.04
N GLN A 372 -7.60 -6.99 4.63
CA GLN A 372 -9.05 -7.26 4.74
C GLN A 372 -9.84 -6.10 5.36
N TRP A 373 -9.26 -5.39 6.32
CA TRP A 373 -9.88 -4.26 6.98
C TRP A 373 -10.18 -3.08 6.04
N LYS A 374 -9.44 -2.95 4.95
CA LYS A 374 -9.68 -1.92 3.92
C LYS A 374 -10.91 -2.19 3.07
N GLY A 375 -11.40 -3.41 3.01
CA GLY A 375 -12.57 -3.78 2.21
C GLY A 375 -13.86 -3.05 2.61
N THR A 376 -13.90 -2.49 3.81
CA THR A 376 -15.01 -1.67 4.34
C THR A 376 -14.63 -0.19 4.47
N SER A 377 -13.43 0.19 4.03
CA SER A 377 -12.94 1.57 4.04
C SER A 377 -13.44 2.40 2.84
N GLY A 378 -12.96 3.64 2.73
CA GLY A 378 -13.27 4.52 1.61
C GLY A 378 -12.82 4.03 0.22
N GLU A 379 -11.92 3.05 0.15
CA GLU A 379 -11.50 2.38 -1.10
C GLU A 379 -12.53 1.37 -1.61
N GLY A 380 -13.47 0.95 -0.76
CA GLY A 380 -14.43 -0.11 -1.06
C GLY A 380 -13.79 -1.50 -1.08
N ALA A 381 -14.50 -2.49 -1.60
CA ALA A 381 -14.09 -3.90 -1.55
C ALA A 381 -12.72 -4.16 -2.17
N VAL A 382 -12.29 -3.39 -3.18
CA VAL A 382 -10.99 -3.53 -3.83
C VAL A 382 -9.82 -3.26 -2.86
N GLY A 383 -10.02 -2.41 -1.87
CA GLY A 383 -9.00 -2.09 -0.86
C GLY A 383 -8.40 -3.31 -0.17
N ALA A 384 -9.15 -4.40 -0.10
CA ALA A 384 -8.71 -5.65 0.51
C ALA A 384 -7.72 -6.49 -0.34
N TYR A 385 -7.52 -6.19 -1.64
CA TYR A 385 -6.91 -7.13 -2.60
C TYR A 385 -5.70 -6.60 -3.35
N TRP A 386 -4.96 -5.66 -2.78
CA TRP A 386 -3.75 -5.09 -3.40
C TRP A 386 -2.47 -5.89 -3.11
N GLY A 387 -2.49 -6.74 -2.08
CA GLY A 387 -1.34 -7.56 -1.71
C GLY A 387 -0.95 -8.58 -2.78
N ILE A 388 0.32 -8.91 -2.86
CA ILE A 388 0.84 -10.04 -3.65
C ILE A 388 0.91 -11.34 -2.84
N TRP A 389 0.70 -11.23 -1.52
CA TRP A 389 0.34 -12.33 -0.64
C TRP A 389 -1.07 -12.12 -0.10
N THR A 390 -1.79 -13.21 0.10
CA THR A 390 -3.11 -13.18 0.75
C THR A 390 -2.99 -12.80 2.23
N THR A 391 -4.09 -12.48 2.90
CA THR A 391 -4.11 -12.26 4.36
C THR A 391 -3.57 -13.46 5.14
N ALA A 392 -3.70 -14.68 4.61
CA ALA A 392 -3.11 -15.90 5.16
C ALA A 392 -1.63 -16.12 4.72
N ARG A 393 -0.97 -15.13 4.12
CA ARG A 393 0.41 -15.16 3.64
C ARG A 393 0.66 -16.21 2.56
N GLN A 394 -0.38 -16.62 1.84
CA GLN A 394 -0.21 -17.47 0.67
C GLN A 394 0.21 -16.62 -0.54
N PRO A 395 1.22 -17.05 -1.31
CA PRO A 395 1.68 -16.28 -2.47
C PRO A 395 0.62 -16.28 -3.57
N LYS A 396 0.47 -15.14 -4.24
CA LYS A 396 -0.32 -14.99 -5.47
C LYS A 396 0.59 -15.10 -6.70
N ALA A 397 0.00 -15.08 -7.89
CA ALA A 397 0.73 -15.21 -9.15
C ALA A 397 1.88 -14.20 -9.33
N ALA A 398 1.74 -12.98 -8.81
CA ALA A 398 2.79 -11.96 -8.86
C ALA A 398 4.09 -12.39 -8.17
N VAL A 399 4.04 -13.20 -7.11
CA VAL A 399 5.23 -13.69 -6.40
C VAL A 399 6.07 -14.59 -7.30
N ALA A 400 5.45 -15.41 -8.16
CA ALA A 400 6.17 -16.25 -9.12
C ALA A 400 6.95 -15.40 -10.14
N GLU A 401 6.39 -14.27 -10.58
CA GLU A 401 7.11 -13.33 -11.45
C GLU A 401 8.31 -12.69 -10.72
N LEU A 402 8.18 -12.32 -9.45
CA LEU A 402 9.30 -11.81 -8.66
C LEU A 402 10.45 -12.82 -8.55
N MET A 403 10.14 -14.11 -8.37
CA MET A 403 11.15 -15.18 -8.34
C MET A 403 11.88 -15.34 -9.67
N ASN A 404 11.22 -15.05 -10.80
CA ASN A 404 11.84 -15.07 -12.11
C ASN A 404 12.76 -13.87 -12.33
N LEU A 405 12.52 -12.74 -11.67
CA LEU A 405 13.36 -11.54 -11.78
C LEU A 405 14.67 -11.64 -10.96
N THR A 406 14.78 -12.61 -10.06
CA THR A 406 15.99 -12.87 -9.25
C THR A 406 16.99 -13.81 -9.91
N LYS A 407 16.63 -14.42 -11.02
CA LYS A 407 17.48 -15.34 -11.80
C LYS A 407 18.29 -14.58 -12.85
#